data_dea4fffeb55ce547df8bee8862befbf1
#
_entry.id   dea4fffeb55ce547df8bee8862befbf1
#
_cell.length_a   1.000
_cell.length_b   1.000
_cell.length_c   1.000
_cell.angle_alpha   90.00
_cell.angle_beta   90.00
_cell.angle_gamma   90.00
#
_symmetry.space_group_name_H-M   'P 1'
#
loop_
_entity.id
_entity.type
_entity.pdbx_description
1 polymer ?
#
loop_
_entity_poly.entity_id
_entity_poly.type
_entity_poly.pdbx_seq_one_letter_code
_entity_poly.pdbx_strand_id
1 'polypeptide(L)'
;MRLKYARVTEVGPVRSSNEDYLDFWEPEDPIERRATGSIAILADGVGGLGRGEVASRTATETALEIFKTQAKDLAPSKLMRQMFDEANSKVFEATHASKDKSAMATTLVIAIFRDSTLTIGHIGDSRSYLVRAGKIKRLTTDHTYAGFQVRLGLQLERNAMTSPHRSTLTRSVGQEPFCHFDLTTETLEPGDIIVQCSDGLYGYVTDDELNDIVAGNHPYDACKKLQALAEKRQTDDNFSLQIIHVRELEQASISPLAAAARKTSLSGDVEIGTVLDGQFEITDLISRSGMAQIFRAIDLVTKNVVALKIPLMKFESDMAGFTRFEREEQIGTSLNHPCILKMYPARLAKSRPYLIMEYLEGQTLDELMQNMKPMPEPDAVKITSRICEALHYMHGQKVVHRDLKPQNIMICNDGSIRIMDFGIAKAAQSRRLTFVGFTPSMGTPDYMAPEQVKGKRGDERTDIYSLGAILYEMCTGSTPFEGESPYVIMNARVTGDPVAPRKLNHKLTPVIEEIILHSLERNPDQRYASAAAMKAELDDYEIVELTNRSHHLQAPQPWKGKFSMLPMILFFFLA
;
A
#
# COMPACT_ATOMS: atom_id res chain seq x y z
N MET A 1 -14.42 -17.36 21.64
CA MET A 1 -15.61 -16.90 20.88
C MET A 1 -16.49 -18.10 20.57
N ARG A 2 -17.82 -17.97 20.64
CA ARG A 2 -18.79 -19.02 20.30
C ARG A 2 -19.62 -18.58 19.11
N LEU A 3 -19.50 -19.33 18.00
CA LEU A 3 -20.18 -19.04 16.76
C LEU A 3 -21.31 -20.06 16.50
N LYS A 4 -22.37 -19.64 15.80
CA LYS A 4 -23.31 -20.52 15.15
C LYS A 4 -23.33 -20.19 13.68
N TYR A 5 -23.27 -21.17 12.83
CA TYR A 5 -23.25 -20.96 11.38
C TYR A 5 -24.27 -21.84 10.66
N ALA A 6 -24.64 -21.38 9.47
CA ALA A 6 -25.35 -22.14 8.47
C ALA A 6 -24.87 -21.72 7.09
N ARG A 7 -24.99 -22.64 6.14
CA ARG A 7 -24.61 -22.40 4.76
C ARG A 7 -25.55 -23.11 3.78
N VAL A 8 -25.63 -22.57 2.58
CA VAL A 8 -26.32 -23.16 1.44
C VAL A 8 -25.55 -22.82 0.17
N THR A 9 -25.43 -23.75 -0.74
CA THR A 9 -24.88 -23.58 -2.07
C THR A 9 -25.65 -24.42 -3.06
N GLU A 10 -26.08 -23.83 -4.17
CA GLU A 10 -26.96 -24.45 -5.16
C GLU A 10 -26.52 -24.10 -6.58
N VAL A 11 -26.77 -25.02 -7.52
CA VAL A 11 -26.45 -24.81 -8.93
C VAL A 11 -27.30 -23.70 -9.56
N GLY A 12 -28.48 -23.46 -9.01
CA GLY A 12 -29.47 -22.60 -9.65
C GLY A 12 -30.20 -23.30 -10.83
N PRO A 13 -31.26 -22.69 -11.35
CA PRO A 13 -32.13 -23.35 -12.35
C PRO A 13 -31.58 -23.30 -13.79
N VAL A 14 -30.58 -22.48 -14.07
CA VAL A 14 -30.05 -22.19 -15.42
C VAL A 14 -28.68 -22.82 -15.68
N ARG A 15 -27.85 -22.88 -14.67
CA ARG A 15 -26.47 -23.40 -14.79
C ARG A 15 -26.44 -24.92 -14.80
N SER A 16 -25.43 -25.52 -15.44
CA SER A 16 -25.22 -26.98 -15.48
C SER A 16 -24.30 -27.49 -14.38
N SER A 17 -23.49 -26.63 -13.79
CA SER A 17 -22.54 -26.93 -12.72
C SER A 17 -22.52 -25.81 -11.69
N ASN A 18 -22.12 -26.14 -10.47
CA ASN A 18 -21.88 -25.14 -9.44
C ASN A 18 -20.40 -24.74 -9.47
N GLU A 19 -20.12 -23.52 -9.87
CA GLU A 19 -18.78 -22.95 -9.89
C GLU A 19 -18.45 -22.21 -8.59
N ASP A 20 -19.44 -22.03 -7.69
CA ASP A 20 -19.21 -21.52 -6.33
C ASP A 20 -18.64 -22.60 -5.42
N TYR A 21 -17.78 -22.20 -4.51
CA TYR A 21 -17.27 -23.06 -3.44
C TYR A 21 -17.18 -22.28 -2.13
N LEU A 22 -17.65 -22.89 -1.03
CA LEU A 22 -17.60 -22.27 0.29
C LEU A 22 -17.26 -23.27 1.37
N ASP A 23 -16.57 -22.81 2.40
CA ASP A 23 -16.29 -23.62 3.58
C ASP A 23 -16.25 -22.79 4.86
N PHE A 24 -16.48 -23.46 5.98
CA PHE A 24 -16.35 -22.94 7.32
C PHE A 24 -15.63 -23.96 8.18
N TRP A 25 -14.63 -23.51 8.93
CA TRP A 25 -13.89 -24.37 9.83
C TRP A 25 -13.58 -23.68 11.15
N GLU A 26 -13.69 -24.44 12.24
CA GLU A 26 -13.20 -24.07 13.56
C GLU A 26 -12.61 -25.29 14.27
N PRO A 27 -11.59 -25.15 15.14
CA PRO A 27 -11.10 -26.24 15.95
C PRO A 27 -12.17 -26.78 16.89
N GLU A 28 -12.22 -28.09 17.08
CA GLU A 28 -13.10 -28.74 18.06
C GLU A 28 -12.67 -28.41 19.49
N ASP A 29 -11.35 -28.43 19.76
CA ASP A 29 -10.79 -28.08 21.06
C ASP A 29 -10.94 -26.56 21.34
N PRO A 30 -11.60 -26.17 22.46
CA PRO A 30 -11.78 -24.77 22.83
C PRO A 30 -10.46 -24.01 23.04
N ILE A 31 -9.39 -24.67 23.50
CA ILE A 31 -8.07 -24.03 23.72
C ILE A 31 -7.44 -23.74 22.34
N GLU A 32 -7.49 -24.70 21.45
CA GLU A 32 -7.01 -24.51 20.07
C GLU A 32 -7.82 -23.44 19.34
N ARG A 33 -9.14 -23.46 19.45
CA ARG A 33 -10.03 -22.44 18.85
C ARG A 33 -9.70 -21.04 19.36
N ARG A 34 -9.31 -20.89 20.60
CA ARG A 34 -8.88 -19.60 21.17
C ARG A 34 -7.59 -19.09 20.55
N ALA A 35 -6.62 -19.97 20.29
CA ALA A 35 -5.33 -19.63 19.71
C ALA A 35 -5.42 -19.40 18.19
N THR A 36 -6.20 -20.21 17.48
CA THR A 36 -6.31 -20.24 16.02
C THR A 36 -7.39 -19.30 15.50
N GLY A 37 -8.53 -19.26 16.19
CA GLY A 37 -9.77 -18.63 15.71
C GLY A 37 -10.57 -19.59 14.82
N SER A 38 -11.57 -19.04 14.13
CA SER A 38 -12.42 -19.73 13.15
C SER A 38 -12.33 -19.02 11.80
N ILE A 39 -12.60 -19.72 10.70
CA ILE A 39 -12.54 -19.17 9.35
C ILE A 39 -13.79 -19.50 8.55
N ALA A 40 -14.28 -18.54 7.76
CA ALA A 40 -15.31 -18.72 6.76
C ALA A 40 -14.77 -18.25 5.41
N ILE A 41 -14.93 -19.05 4.37
CA ILE A 41 -14.41 -18.77 3.02
C ILE A 41 -15.56 -18.96 2.03
N LEU A 42 -15.65 -18.05 1.05
CA LEU A 42 -16.53 -18.17 -0.11
C LEU A 42 -15.77 -17.72 -1.36
N ALA A 43 -15.89 -18.47 -2.43
CA ALA A 43 -15.30 -18.22 -3.73
C ALA A 43 -16.33 -18.50 -4.82
N ASP A 44 -16.45 -17.59 -5.78
CA ASP A 44 -17.32 -17.67 -6.94
C ASP A 44 -16.43 -17.84 -8.18
N GLY A 45 -16.55 -18.96 -8.85
CA GLY A 45 -15.67 -19.35 -9.94
C GLY A 45 -16.10 -18.75 -11.27
N VAL A 46 -15.14 -18.15 -11.97
CA VAL A 46 -15.33 -17.56 -13.30
C VAL A 46 -14.52 -18.34 -14.34
N GLY A 47 -15.23 -18.96 -15.29
CA GLY A 47 -14.57 -19.69 -16.36
C GLY A 47 -15.52 -20.63 -17.10
N GLY A 48 -15.46 -20.68 -18.41
CA GLY A 48 -16.28 -21.62 -19.21
C GLY A 48 -15.84 -23.08 -19.04
N LEU A 49 -16.76 -24.04 -19.27
CA LEU A 49 -16.51 -25.49 -19.28
C LEU A 49 -16.08 -26.11 -17.92
N GLY A 50 -16.65 -25.68 -16.80
CA GLY A 50 -16.39 -26.27 -15.47
C GLY A 50 -15.04 -25.86 -14.85
N ARG A 51 -14.38 -24.87 -15.38
CA ARG A 51 -13.09 -24.38 -14.88
C ARG A 51 -13.21 -23.40 -13.73
N GLY A 52 -14.35 -22.70 -13.61
CA GLY A 52 -14.69 -21.91 -12.45
C GLY A 52 -14.74 -22.74 -11.18
N GLU A 53 -15.36 -23.95 -11.23
CA GLU A 53 -15.39 -24.89 -10.10
C GLU A 53 -13.98 -25.28 -9.62
N VAL A 54 -13.06 -25.54 -10.55
CA VAL A 54 -11.67 -25.88 -10.19
C VAL A 54 -10.97 -24.70 -9.53
N ALA A 55 -11.18 -23.49 -10.04
CA ALA A 55 -10.56 -22.28 -9.50
C ALA A 55 -11.05 -21.97 -8.08
N SER A 56 -12.38 -21.94 -7.87
CA SER A 56 -13.00 -21.63 -6.59
C SER A 56 -12.64 -22.67 -5.52
N ARG A 57 -12.67 -23.95 -5.88
CA ARG A 57 -12.28 -25.05 -5.00
C ARG A 57 -10.79 -24.96 -4.63
N THR A 58 -9.89 -24.81 -5.62
CA THR A 58 -8.44 -24.72 -5.38
C THR A 58 -8.11 -23.54 -4.47
N ALA A 59 -8.72 -22.37 -4.70
CA ALA A 59 -8.47 -21.20 -3.89
C ALA A 59 -8.92 -21.39 -2.43
N THR A 60 -10.13 -21.94 -2.24
CA THR A 60 -10.72 -22.16 -0.91
C THR A 60 -9.96 -23.23 -0.13
N GLU A 61 -9.65 -24.38 -0.73
CA GLU A 61 -8.92 -25.46 -0.08
C GLU A 61 -7.48 -25.02 0.30
N THR A 62 -6.81 -24.26 -0.58
CA THR A 62 -5.48 -23.74 -0.29
C THR A 62 -5.51 -22.76 0.90
N ALA A 63 -6.46 -21.82 0.90
CA ALA A 63 -6.59 -20.88 2.00
C ALA A 63 -6.90 -21.59 3.32
N LEU A 64 -7.77 -22.59 3.30
CA LEU A 64 -8.13 -23.37 4.48
C LEU A 64 -6.95 -24.20 5.02
N GLU A 65 -6.15 -24.82 4.16
CA GLU A 65 -4.95 -25.55 4.54
C GLU A 65 -3.92 -24.64 5.26
N ILE A 66 -3.66 -23.47 4.72
CA ILE A 66 -2.76 -22.50 5.33
C ILE A 66 -3.32 -22.03 6.68
N PHE A 67 -4.62 -21.75 6.77
CA PHE A 67 -5.24 -21.38 8.03
C PHE A 67 -5.04 -22.46 9.10
N LYS A 68 -5.36 -23.72 8.79
CA LYS A 68 -5.22 -24.84 9.73
C LYS A 68 -3.80 -25.05 10.23
N THR A 69 -2.80 -24.81 9.36
CA THR A 69 -1.38 -25.08 9.69
C THR A 69 -0.68 -23.90 10.35
N GLN A 70 -1.06 -22.65 10.05
CA GLN A 70 -0.26 -21.48 10.42
C GLN A 70 -1.00 -20.43 11.27
N ALA A 71 -2.31 -20.60 11.48
CA ALA A 71 -3.08 -19.56 12.19
C ALA A 71 -2.63 -19.35 13.64
N LYS A 72 -2.02 -20.32 14.30
CA LYS A 72 -1.47 -20.16 15.66
C LYS A 72 -0.27 -19.21 15.72
N ASP A 73 0.54 -19.22 14.66
CA ASP A 73 1.86 -18.57 14.64
C ASP A 73 1.83 -17.19 13.98
N LEU A 74 0.79 -16.90 13.20
CA LEU A 74 0.69 -15.68 12.41
C LEU A 74 -0.45 -14.76 12.89
N ALA A 75 -0.19 -13.46 12.84
CA ALA A 75 -1.25 -12.47 12.96
C ALA A 75 -2.23 -12.57 11.78
N PRO A 76 -3.54 -12.29 11.99
CA PRO A 76 -4.57 -12.44 10.95
C PRO A 76 -4.24 -11.73 9.63
N SER A 77 -3.62 -10.55 9.65
CA SER A 77 -3.24 -9.82 8.43
C SER A 77 -2.13 -10.51 7.62
N LYS A 78 -1.12 -11.07 8.29
CA LYS A 78 -0.05 -11.84 7.63
C LYS A 78 -0.58 -13.17 7.09
N LEU A 79 -1.39 -13.84 7.88
CA LEU A 79 -2.06 -15.08 7.50
C LEU A 79 -2.93 -14.86 6.26
N MET A 80 -3.74 -13.80 6.26
CA MET A 80 -4.56 -13.41 5.12
C MET A 80 -3.73 -13.20 3.86
N ARG A 81 -2.62 -12.46 3.95
CA ARG A 81 -1.69 -12.25 2.83
C ARG A 81 -1.21 -13.57 2.26
N GLN A 82 -0.74 -14.47 3.12
CA GLN A 82 -0.21 -15.75 2.67
C GLN A 82 -1.28 -16.65 2.03
N MET A 83 -2.51 -16.65 2.58
CA MET A 83 -3.63 -17.39 1.99
C MET A 83 -3.97 -16.88 0.59
N PHE A 84 -4.03 -15.56 0.39
CA PHE A 84 -4.32 -15.00 -0.93
C PHE A 84 -3.20 -15.20 -1.93
N ASP A 85 -1.94 -14.99 -1.54
CA ASP A 85 -0.78 -15.13 -2.43
C ASP A 85 -0.64 -16.60 -2.90
N GLU A 86 -0.78 -17.57 -2.01
CA GLU A 86 -0.66 -18.99 -2.34
C GLU A 86 -1.87 -19.51 -3.14
N ALA A 87 -3.10 -19.11 -2.76
CA ALA A 87 -4.30 -19.43 -3.53
C ALA A 87 -4.20 -18.89 -4.96
N ASN A 88 -3.73 -17.64 -5.12
CA ASN A 88 -3.51 -17.04 -6.43
C ASN A 88 -2.46 -17.79 -7.24
N SER A 89 -1.33 -18.14 -6.62
CA SER A 89 -0.24 -18.88 -7.29
C SER A 89 -0.75 -20.21 -7.82
N LYS A 90 -1.45 -21.02 -7.01
CA LYS A 90 -1.97 -22.32 -7.41
C LYS A 90 -3.00 -22.23 -8.52
N VAL A 91 -3.95 -21.29 -8.47
CA VAL A 91 -4.94 -21.10 -9.53
C VAL A 91 -4.28 -20.60 -10.81
N PHE A 92 -3.33 -19.67 -10.71
CA PHE A 92 -2.58 -19.14 -11.85
C PHE A 92 -1.74 -20.24 -12.53
N GLU A 93 -1.02 -21.06 -11.77
CA GLU A 93 -0.24 -22.19 -12.28
C GLU A 93 -1.13 -23.24 -12.96
N ALA A 94 -2.27 -23.58 -12.36
CA ALA A 94 -3.24 -24.50 -12.94
C ALA A 94 -3.81 -23.99 -14.28
N THR A 95 -4.02 -22.67 -14.41
CA THR A 95 -4.42 -22.04 -15.69
C THR A 95 -3.35 -22.27 -16.77
N HIS A 96 -2.08 -22.07 -16.44
CA HIS A 96 -0.97 -22.14 -17.41
C HIS A 96 -0.52 -23.57 -17.73
N ALA A 97 -0.74 -24.53 -16.81
CA ALA A 97 -0.46 -25.94 -17.06
C ALA A 97 -1.45 -26.63 -18.01
N SER A 98 -2.61 -26.03 -18.25
CA SER A 98 -3.65 -26.61 -19.10
C SER A 98 -3.35 -26.42 -20.59
N LYS A 99 -3.55 -27.49 -21.37
CA LYS A 99 -3.29 -27.51 -22.83
C LYS A 99 -4.14 -26.47 -23.59
N ASP A 100 -5.34 -26.18 -23.12
CA ASP A 100 -6.31 -25.31 -23.81
C ASP A 100 -6.13 -23.82 -23.51
N LYS A 101 -5.20 -23.44 -22.61
CA LYS A 101 -4.92 -22.04 -22.22
C LYS A 101 -6.18 -21.19 -21.91
N SER A 102 -7.34 -21.80 -21.63
CA SER A 102 -8.51 -21.05 -21.23
C SER A 102 -8.31 -20.57 -19.78
N ALA A 103 -8.42 -19.27 -19.59
CA ALA A 103 -8.25 -18.63 -18.30
C ALA A 103 -9.33 -19.14 -17.33
N MET A 104 -8.92 -19.55 -16.13
CA MET A 104 -9.79 -19.77 -14.99
C MET A 104 -9.45 -18.77 -13.90
N ALA A 105 -10.48 -18.27 -13.25
CA ALA A 105 -10.35 -17.30 -12.20
C ALA A 105 -11.45 -17.51 -11.17
N THR A 106 -11.31 -16.90 -10.01
CA THR A 106 -12.37 -16.93 -9.00
C THR A 106 -12.35 -15.66 -8.15
N THR A 107 -13.49 -15.29 -7.62
CA THR A 107 -13.55 -14.37 -6.47
C THR A 107 -13.01 -15.10 -5.25
N LEU A 108 -12.70 -14.37 -4.18
CA LEU A 108 -12.37 -14.97 -2.89
C LEU A 108 -12.69 -13.99 -1.77
N VAL A 109 -13.54 -14.40 -0.85
CA VAL A 109 -13.79 -13.67 0.40
C VAL A 109 -13.53 -14.59 1.58
N ILE A 110 -12.62 -14.17 2.46
CA ILE A 110 -12.20 -14.90 3.65
C ILE A 110 -12.52 -14.06 4.88
N ALA A 111 -13.17 -14.65 5.87
CA ALA A 111 -13.42 -14.05 7.18
C ALA A 111 -12.76 -14.86 8.28
N ILE A 112 -11.85 -14.25 9.04
CA ILE A 112 -11.19 -14.81 10.21
C ILE A 112 -11.83 -14.21 11.46
N PHE A 113 -12.28 -15.07 12.35
CA PHE A 113 -12.86 -14.74 13.66
C PHE A 113 -11.84 -15.11 14.73
N ARG A 114 -11.18 -14.13 15.34
CA ARG A 114 -10.20 -14.36 16.39
C ARG A 114 -10.36 -13.31 17.52
N ASP A 115 -10.35 -13.77 18.76
CA ASP A 115 -10.59 -12.94 19.93
C ASP A 115 -11.97 -12.24 19.86
N SER A 116 -12.00 -10.92 19.76
CA SER A 116 -13.21 -10.13 19.50
C SER A 116 -13.14 -9.41 18.16
N THR A 117 -12.35 -9.95 17.21
CA THR A 117 -12.05 -9.28 15.96
C THR A 117 -12.45 -10.15 14.76
N LEU A 118 -13.08 -9.53 13.78
CA LEU A 118 -13.33 -10.06 12.45
C LEU A 118 -12.32 -9.43 11.48
N THR A 119 -11.55 -10.26 10.79
CA THR A 119 -10.66 -9.81 9.71
C THR A 119 -11.17 -10.40 8.40
N ILE A 120 -11.49 -9.55 7.42
CA ILE A 120 -11.99 -9.96 6.10
C ILE A 120 -10.95 -9.61 5.05
N GLY A 121 -10.56 -10.60 4.24
CA GLY A 121 -9.84 -10.42 2.98
C GLY A 121 -10.80 -10.62 1.81
N HIS A 122 -10.71 -9.79 0.77
CA HIS A 122 -11.66 -9.82 -0.33
C HIS A 122 -11.03 -9.48 -1.68
N ILE A 123 -11.38 -10.26 -2.71
CA ILE A 123 -11.12 -9.99 -4.13
C ILE A 123 -12.28 -10.49 -4.97
N GLY A 124 -12.75 -9.70 -5.92
CA GLY A 124 -13.89 -10.00 -6.77
C GLY A 124 -15.14 -9.21 -6.38
N ASP A 125 -16.32 -9.79 -6.58
CA ASP A 125 -17.61 -9.18 -6.28
C ASP A 125 -18.49 -10.01 -5.33
N SER A 126 -18.02 -11.14 -4.83
CA SER A 126 -18.65 -11.80 -3.69
C SER A 126 -18.65 -10.89 -2.48
N ARG A 127 -19.76 -10.81 -1.74
CA ARG A 127 -19.94 -9.81 -0.70
C ARG A 127 -19.90 -10.38 0.71
N SER A 128 -19.46 -9.53 1.65
CA SER A 128 -19.56 -9.77 3.08
C SER A 128 -20.27 -8.60 3.76
N TYR A 129 -21.20 -8.93 4.67
CA TYR A 129 -22.01 -7.96 5.41
C TYR A 129 -21.90 -8.21 6.92
N LEU A 130 -22.03 -7.14 7.69
CA LEU A 130 -22.26 -7.16 9.14
C LEU A 130 -23.70 -6.69 9.41
N VAL A 131 -24.48 -7.51 10.10
CA VAL A 131 -25.77 -7.11 10.66
C VAL A 131 -25.61 -6.96 12.17
N ARG A 132 -25.81 -5.73 12.66
CA ARG A 132 -25.68 -5.34 14.07
C ARG A 132 -26.86 -4.50 14.48
N ALA A 133 -27.56 -4.89 15.56
CA ALA A 133 -28.72 -4.18 16.09
C ALA A 133 -29.76 -3.82 15.01
N GLY A 134 -30.05 -4.77 14.10
CA GLY A 134 -31.02 -4.60 13.02
C GLY A 134 -30.58 -3.67 11.89
N LYS A 135 -29.29 -3.32 11.81
CA LYS A 135 -28.73 -2.54 10.70
C LYS A 135 -27.70 -3.36 9.94
N ILE A 136 -27.79 -3.33 8.63
CA ILE A 136 -26.84 -3.98 7.74
C ILE A 136 -25.76 -3.00 7.29
N LYS A 137 -24.51 -3.45 7.27
CA LYS A 137 -23.34 -2.75 6.74
C LYS A 137 -22.58 -3.68 5.81
N ARG A 138 -22.40 -3.30 4.55
CA ARG A 138 -21.52 -4.02 3.64
C ARG A 138 -20.07 -3.78 4.02
N LEU A 139 -19.27 -4.85 4.12
CA LEU A 139 -17.86 -4.83 4.53
C LEU A 139 -16.89 -4.97 3.35
N THR A 140 -17.40 -5.33 2.17
CA THR A 140 -16.63 -5.50 0.93
C THR A 140 -17.05 -4.47 -0.12
N THR A 141 -16.16 -4.19 -1.07
CA THR A 141 -16.44 -3.32 -2.23
C THR A 141 -16.22 -4.12 -3.50
N ASP A 142 -17.21 -4.17 -4.38
CA ASP A 142 -17.16 -5.00 -5.58
C ASP A 142 -16.03 -4.59 -6.52
N HIS A 143 -15.18 -5.53 -6.90
CA HIS A 143 -14.13 -5.37 -7.89
C HIS A 143 -14.66 -5.63 -9.29
N THR A 144 -15.70 -4.90 -9.68
CA THR A 144 -16.26 -4.91 -11.04
C THR A 144 -16.07 -3.56 -11.72
N TYR A 145 -16.24 -3.53 -13.03
CA TYR A 145 -16.19 -2.28 -13.77
C TYR A 145 -17.29 -1.30 -13.30
N ALA A 146 -18.50 -1.79 -13.03
CA ALA A 146 -19.58 -1.00 -12.47
C ALA A 146 -19.25 -0.49 -11.06
N GLY A 147 -18.71 -1.33 -10.19
CA GLY A 147 -18.23 -0.95 -8.85
C GLY A 147 -17.11 0.09 -8.89
N PHE A 148 -16.23 0.01 -9.88
CA PHE A 148 -15.21 1.03 -10.10
C PHE A 148 -15.82 2.40 -10.48
N GLN A 149 -16.85 2.43 -11.35
CA GLN A 149 -17.54 3.66 -11.71
C GLN A 149 -18.28 4.30 -10.52
N VAL A 150 -18.91 3.49 -9.66
CA VAL A 150 -19.52 3.96 -8.40
C VAL A 150 -18.49 4.61 -7.49
N ARG A 151 -17.34 3.98 -7.31
CA ARG A 151 -16.25 4.49 -6.48
C ARG A 151 -15.67 5.82 -6.98
N LEU A 152 -15.66 6.03 -8.30
CA LEU A 152 -15.27 7.30 -8.91
C LEU A 152 -16.36 8.37 -8.88
N GLY A 153 -17.56 8.07 -8.37
CA GLY A 153 -18.71 8.96 -8.39
C GLY A 153 -19.33 9.18 -9.77
N LEU A 154 -18.94 8.36 -10.77
CA LEU A 154 -19.44 8.45 -12.14
C LEU A 154 -20.82 7.78 -12.30
N GLN A 155 -21.19 6.91 -11.37
CA GLN A 155 -22.45 6.17 -11.38
C GLN A 155 -22.99 6.00 -9.94
N LEU A 156 -24.30 6.04 -9.80
CA LEU A 156 -24.96 5.72 -8.52
C LEU A 156 -25.01 4.20 -8.32
N GLU A 157 -24.88 3.72 -7.09
CA GLU A 157 -24.86 2.30 -6.75
C GLU A 157 -26.10 1.54 -7.29
N ARG A 158 -27.29 2.14 -7.16
CA ARG A 158 -28.54 1.57 -7.73
C ARG A 158 -28.48 1.32 -9.24
N ASN A 159 -27.70 2.12 -9.98
CA ASN A 159 -27.53 1.97 -11.43
C ASN A 159 -26.45 0.95 -11.76
N ALA A 160 -25.49 0.73 -10.88
CA ALA A 160 -24.44 -0.27 -11.05
C ALA A 160 -25.02 -1.70 -11.12
N MET A 161 -26.05 -1.98 -10.34
CA MET A 161 -26.74 -3.28 -10.31
C MET A 161 -27.46 -3.63 -11.62
N THR A 162 -27.85 -2.62 -12.41
CA THR A 162 -28.51 -2.81 -13.72
C THR A 162 -27.54 -2.58 -14.90
N SER A 163 -26.26 -2.30 -14.62
CA SER A 163 -25.24 -2.07 -15.65
C SER A 163 -24.96 -3.35 -16.46
N PRO A 164 -24.77 -3.26 -17.80
CA PRO A 164 -24.28 -4.39 -18.60
C PRO A 164 -22.91 -4.93 -18.14
N HIS A 165 -22.14 -4.14 -17.40
CA HIS A 165 -20.81 -4.48 -16.90
C HIS A 165 -20.79 -4.78 -15.39
N ARG A 166 -21.95 -5.12 -14.80
CA ARG A 166 -22.08 -5.40 -13.36
C ARG A 166 -21.22 -6.58 -12.91
N SER A 167 -21.08 -7.62 -13.75
CA SER A 167 -20.32 -8.84 -13.49
C SER A 167 -18.94 -8.86 -14.20
N THR A 168 -18.50 -7.74 -14.81
CA THR A 168 -17.16 -7.67 -15.41
C THR A 168 -16.14 -7.42 -14.34
N LEU A 169 -15.46 -8.48 -13.87
CA LEU A 169 -14.45 -8.39 -12.82
C LEU A 169 -13.23 -7.57 -13.29
N THR A 170 -12.77 -6.70 -12.42
CA THR A 170 -11.51 -5.94 -12.56
C THR A 170 -10.37 -6.54 -11.77
N ARG A 171 -10.69 -7.43 -10.81
CA ARG A 171 -9.74 -8.19 -10.00
C ARG A 171 -10.32 -9.54 -9.67
N SER A 172 -9.50 -10.59 -9.76
CA SER A 172 -9.83 -11.97 -9.39
C SER A 172 -8.58 -12.75 -9.00
N VAL A 173 -8.76 -13.88 -8.34
CA VAL A 173 -7.68 -14.85 -8.06
C VAL A 173 -7.41 -15.65 -9.33
N GLY A 174 -6.13 -15.86 -9.66
CA GLY A 174 -5.68 -16.68 -10.78
C GLY A 174 -5.56 -15.95 -12.13
N GLN A 175 -5.99 -14.70 -12.24
CA GLN A 175 -5.91 -13.92 -13.48
C GLN A 175 -4.53 -13.31 -13.71
N GLU A 176 -3.87 -12.88 -12.65
CA GLU A 176 -2.55 -12.26 -12.69
C GLU A 176 -1.57 -13.00 -11.77
N PRO A 177 -0.24 -12.91 -12.04
CA PRO A 177 0.76 -13.56 -11.18
C PRO A 177 0.76 -13.10 -9.73
N PHE A 178 0.17 -11.92 -9.44
CA PHE A 178 0.12 -11.33 -8.11
C PHE A 178 -1.30 -10.93 -7.76
N CYS A 179 -1.71 -11.29 -6.56
CA CYS A 179 -3.03 -11.03 -6.03
C CYS A 179 -3.08 -9.70 -5.26
N HIS A 180 -4.06 -8.85 -5.59
CA HIS A 180 -4.35 -7.61 -4.87
C HIS A 180 -5.75 -7.72 -4.25
N PHE A 181 -5.81 -8.02 -2.97
CA PHE A 181 -7.05 -8.13 -2.21
C PHE A 181 -7.24 -6.95 -1.25
N ASP A 182 -8.47 -6.67 -0.90
CA ASP A 182 -8.81 -5.67 0.12
C ASP A 182 -8.88 -6.35 1.50
N LEU A 183 -8.49 -5.65 2.56
CA LEU A 183 -8.56 -6.12 3.94
C LEU A 183 -9.41 -5.16 4.77
N THR A 184 -10.38 -5.71 5.49
CA THR A 184 -11.24 -4.98 6.42
C THR A 184 -11.17 -5.64 7.79
N THR A 185 -11.15 -4.84 8.85
CA THR A 185 -11.15 -5.34 10.23
C THR A 185 -12.27 -4.66 11.01
N GLU A 186 -13.08 -5.46 11.71
CA GLU A 186 -14.19 -5.01 12.53
C GLU A 186 -14.09 -5.60 13.94
N THR A 187 -14.41 -4.82 14.95
CA THR A 187 -14.58 -5.35 16.32
C THR A 187 -15.96 -5.96 16.44
N LEU A 188 -16.03 -7.21 16.86
CA LEU A 188 -17.28 -7.95 17.02
C LEU A 188 -17.95 -7.68 18.36
N GLU A 189 -19.27 -7.73 18.36
CA GLU A 189 -20.12 -7.67 19.54
C GLU A 189 -21.00 -8.94 19.63
N PRO A 190 -21.39 -9.37 20.85
CA PRO A 190 -22.37 -10.44 20.97
C PRO A 190 -23.68 -10.07 20.26
N GLY A 191 -24.19 -10.96 19.43
CA GLY A 191 -25.37 -10.71 18.62
C GLY A 191 -25.07 -10.27 17.19
N ASP A 192 -23.82 -9.99 16.82
CA ASP A 192 -23.43 -9.71 15.45
C ASP A 192 -23.69 -10.90 14.54
N ILE A 193 -24.11 -10.61 13.31
CA ILE A 193 -24.30 -11.61 12.28
C ILE A 193 -23.49 -11.22 11.05
N ILE A 194 -22.62 -12.13 10.61
CA ILE A 194 -21.83 -11.97 9.39
C ILE A 194 -22.49 -12.80 8.30
N VAL A 195 -22.67 -12.18 7.14
CA VAL A 195 -23.22 -12.81 5.96
C VAL A 195 -22.20 -12.73 4.84
N GLN A 196 -21.89 -13.86 4.19
CA GLN A 196 -21.12 -13.89 2.95
C GLN A 196 -21.98 -14.52 1.85
N CYS A 197 -21.96 -13.93 0.64
CA CYS A 197 -22.75 -14.45 -0.47
C CYS A 197 -22.11 -14.13 -1.83
N SER A 198 -22.43 -14.98 -2.84
CA SER A 198 -22.14 -14.73 -4.24
C SER A 198 -23.19 -13.81 -4.88
N ASP A 199 -22.96 -13.39 -6.12
CA ASP A 199 -23.83 -12.46 -6.87
C ASP A 199 -25.20 -13.08 -7.20
N GLY A 200 -25.30 -14.41 -7.30
CA GLY A 200 -26.57 -15.12 -7.45
C GLY A 200 -27.56 -14.90 -6.30
N LEU A 201 -27.11 -14.41 -5.11
CA LEU A 201 -28.00 -13.95 -4.06
C LEU A 201 -28.27 -12.46 -4.13
N TYR A 202 -27.24 -11.61 -4.00
CA TYR A 202 -27.43 -10.16 -3.88
C TYR A 202 -27.92 -9.49 -5.17
N GLY A 203 -27.80 -10.16 -6.31
CA GLY A 203 -28.42 -9.74 -7.56
C GLY A 203 -29.95 -9.80 -7.53
N TYR A 204 -30.51 -10.57 -6.63
CA TYR A 204 -31.95 -10.85 -6.54
C TYR A 204 -32.59 -10.50 -5.18
N VAL A 205 -31.79 -10.27 -4.15
CA VAL A 205 -32.22 -9.91 -2.79
C VAL A 205 -31.57 -8.57 -2.42
N THR A 206 -32.38 -7.61 -2.02
CA THR A 206 -31.88 -6.30 -1.59
C THR A 206 -31.24 -6.37 -0.21
N ASP A 207 -30.37 -5.41 0.10
CA ASP A 207 -29.71 -5.35 1.41
C ASP A 207 -30.71 -5.22 2.56
N ASP A 208 -31.83 -4.49 2.37
CA ASP A 208 -32.90 -4.35 3.38
C ASP A 208 -33.63 -5.69 3.62
N GLU A 209 -33.96 -6.42 2.57
CA GLU A 209 -34.60 -7.75 2.68
C GLU A 209 -33.65 -8.78 3.34
N LEU A 210 -32.34 -8.71 2.97
CA LEU A 210 -31.32 -9.54 3.60
C LEU A 210 -31.24 -9.24 5.10
N ASN A 211 -31.22 -7.95 5.48
CA ASN A 211 -31.22 -7.52 6.87
C ASN A 211 -32.41 -8.05 7.65
N ASP A 212 -33.63 -7.88 7.13
CA ASP A 212 -34.86 -8.27 7.81
C ASP A 212 -34.95 -9.78 8.03
N ILE A 213 -34.53 -10.56 7.01
CA ILE A 213 -34.54 -12.02 7.10
C ILE A 213 -33.49 -12.51 8.08
N VAL A 214 -32.26 -11.94 8.02
CA VAL A 214 -31.15 -12.42 8.84
C VAL A 214 -31.27 -11.99 10.30
N ALA A 215 -31.68 -10.76 10.58
CA ALA A 215 -31.84 -10.25 11.94
C ALA A 215 -32.95 -10.97 12.73
N GLY A 216 -34.02 -11.41 12.04
CA GLY A 216 -35.19 -11.98 12.68
C GLY A 216 -35.20 -13.51 12.81
N ASN A 217 -34.17 -14.23 12.31
CA ASN A 217 -34.20 -15.69 12.22
C ASN A 217 -32.91 -16.36 12.72
N HIS A 218 -33.04 -17.66 13.07
CA HIS A 218 -31.87 -18.49 13.27
C HIS A 218 -31.11 -18.67 11.95
N PRO A 219 -29.74 -18.74 11.93
CA PRO A 219 -28.95 -18.85 10.69
C PRO A 219 -29.48 -19.87 9.69
N TYR A 220 -29.85 -21.06 10.14
CA TYR A 220 -30.42 -22.11 9.28
C TYR A 220 -31.75 -21.71 8.62
N ASP A 221 -32.64 -21.10 9.39
CA ASP A 221 -33.95 -20.67 8.87
C ASP A 221 -33.79 -19.46 7.94
N ALA A 222 -32.85 -18.56 8.24
CA ALA A 222 -32.50 -17.44 7.37
C ALA A 222 -31.96 -17.95 6.02
N CYS A 223 -31.04 -18.91 6.02
CA CYS A 223 -30.51 -19.52 4.79
C CYS A 223 -31.66 -20.10 3.93
N LYS A 224 -32.59 -20.88 4.53
CA LYS A 224 -33.74 -21.45 3.81
C LYS A 224 -34.68 -20.39 3.23
N LYS A 225 -34.95 -19.33 3.99
CA LYS A 225 -35.82 -18.24 3.51
C LYS A 225 -35.19 -17.47 2.35
N LEU A 226 -33.87 -17.18 2.43
CA LEU A 226 -33.13 -16.50 1.38
C LEU A 226 -33.04 -17.37 0.12
N GLN A 227 -32.78 -18.67 0.28
CA GLN A 227 -32.82 -19.63 -0.83
C GLN A 227 -34.19 -19.63 -1.52
N ALA A 228 -35.28 -19.81 -0.78
CA ALA A 228 -36.62 -19.82 -1.35
C ALA A 228 -36.99 -18.48 -2.03
N LEU A 229 -36.45 -17.35 -1.54
CA LEU A 229 -36.66 -16.05 -2.15
C LEU A 229 -35.91 -15.92 -3.47
N ALA A 230 -34.64 -16.35 -3.53
CA ALA A 230 -33.81 -16.34 -4.74
C ALA A 230 -34.42 -17.27 -5.82
N GLU A 231 -34.85 -18.49 -5.44
CA GLU A 231 -35.54 -19.43 -6.34
C GLU A 231 -36.83 -18.83 -6.89
N LYS A 232 -37.66 -18.22 -6.04
CA LYS A 232 -38.89 -17.54 -6.45
C LYS A 232 -38.65 -16.41 -7.45
N ARG A 233 -37.49 -15.74 -7.35
CA ARG A 233 -37.09 -14.64 -8.24
C ARG A 233 -36.32 -15.12 -9.47
N GLN A 234 -36.22 -16.45 -9.64
CA GLN A 234 -35.59 -17.08 -10.81
C GLN A 234 -34.13 -16.62 -11.02
N THR A 235 -33.31 -16.73 -9.97
CA THR A 235 -31.87 -16.50 -10.13
C THR A 235 -31.33 -17.30 -11.30
N ASP A 236 -30.50 -16.67 -12.16
CA ASP A 236 -29.92 -17.27 -13.35
C ASP A 236 -28.50 -17.76 -13.14
N ASP A 237 -27.96 -17.64 -11.91
CA ASP A 237 -26.59 -18.03 -11.56
C ASP A 237 -26.55 -19.05 -10.41
N ASN A 238 -25.32 -19.55 -10.16
CA ASN A 238 -25.01 -20.27 -8.95
C ASN A 238 -25.27 -19.37 -7.74
N PHE A 239 -25.70 -19.96 -6.66
CA PHE A 239 -26.15 -19.26 -5.48
C PHE A 239 -25.49 -19.84 -4.25
N SER A 240 -24.70 -19.03 -3.58
CA SER A 240 -23.99 -19.42 -2.36
C SER A 240 -24.12 -18.39 -1.26
N LEU A 241 -24.35 -18.87 -0.06
CA LEU A 241 -24.59 -18.06 1.13
C LEU A 241 -24.08 -18.77 2.38
N GLN A 242 -23.41 -18.04 3.26
CA GLN A 242 -23.16 -18.49 4.63
C GLN A 242 -23.44 -17.38 5.65
N ILE A 243 -24.03 -17.76 6.76
CA ILE A 243 -24.45 -16.88 7.86
C ILE A 243 -23.77 -17.35 9.14
N ILE A 244 -23.01 -16.47 9.76
CA ILE A 244 -22.26 -16.72 11.00
C ILE A 244 -22.75 -15.77 12.08
N HIS A 245 -23.32 -16.31 13.15
CA HIS A 245 -23.88 -15.56 14.28
C HIS A 245 -22.92 -15.63 15.46
N VAL A 246 -22.44 -14.48 15.94
CA VAL A 246 -21.58 -14.33 17.12
C VAL A 246 -22.45 -14.42 18.37
N ARG A 247 -22.41 -15.53 19.10
CA ARG A 247 -23.22 -15.75 20.29
C ARG A 247 -22.58 -15.20 21.55
N GLU A 248 -21.31 -15.52 21.74
CA GLU A 248 -20.57 -15.17 22.94
C GLU A 248 -19.15 -14.77 22.54
N LEU A 249 -18.69 -13.66 23.07
CA LEU A 249 -17.29 -13.31 23.07
C LEU A 249 -16.71 -13.71 24.40
N GLU A 250 -15.66 -14.53 24.39
CA GLU A 250 -14.92 -14.81 25.61
C GLU A 250 -14.30 -13.52 26.11
N GLN A 251 -14.63 -13.11 27.31
CA GLN A 251 -13.95 -11.98 27.96
C GLN A 251 -12.48 -12.37 28.14
N ALA A 252 -11.60 -11.82 27.30
CA ALA A 252 -10.20 -11.75 27.66
C ALA A 252 -10.17 -11.05 29.04
N SER A 253 -9.45 -11.61 30.00
CA SER A 253 -9.18 -10.96 31.27
C SER A 253 -8.32 -9.72 31.03
N ILE A 254 -8.97 -8.67 30.54
CA ILE A 254 -8.35 -7.38 30.27
C ILE A 254 -8.23 -6.69 31.64
N SER A 255 -7.00 -6.33 32.01
CA SER A 255 -6.79 -5.52 33.20
C SER A 255 -7.64 -4.24 33.12
N PRO A 256 -8.15 -3.70 34.23
CA PRO A 256 -8.96 -2.47 34.23
C PRO A 256 -8.30 -1.28 33.52
N LEU A 257 -6.95 -1.25 33.47
CA LEU A 257 -6.19 -0.25 32.71
C LEU A 257 -6.35 -0.37 31.20
N ALA A 258 -6.42 -1.59 30.64
CA ALA A 258 -6.61 -1.81 29.21
C ALA A 258 -8.05 -1.51 28.76
N ALA A 259 -9.03 -1.68 29.64
CA ALA A 259 -10.44 -1.32 29.40
C ALA A 259 -10.64 0.21 29.36
N ALA A 260 -9.92 0.97 30.19
CA ALA A 260 -9.93 2.43 30.18
C ALA A 260 -9.28 3.00 28.91
N ALA A 261 -8.18 2.39 28.43
CA ALA A 261 -7.50 2.80 27.18
C ALA A 261 -8.36 2.57 25.92
N ARG A 262 -9.21 1.54 25.89
CA ARG A 262 -10.12 1.26 24.76
C ARG A 262 -11.27 2.25 24.58
N LYS A 263 -11.65 2.98 25.61
CA LYS A 263 -12.77 3.95 25.55
C LYS A 263 -12.41 5.29 24.90
N THR A 264 -11.12 5.58 24.69
CA THR A 264 -10.66 6.92 24.33
C THR A 264 -10.13 7.09 22.89
N SER A 265 -10.09 6.06 22.02
CA SER A 265 -9.27 6.20 20.80
C SER A 265 -9.77 5.63 19.47
N LEU A 266 -11.04 5.29 19.29
CA LEU A 266 -11.46 4.63 18.04
C LEU A 266 -12.14 5.54 16.97
N SER A 267 -12.29 6.86 17.21
CA SER A 267 -12.95 7.73 16.21
C SER A 267 -12.54 9.20 16.23
N GLY A 268 -11.39 9.57 16.75
CA GLY A 268 -10.93 10.96 16.82
C GLY A 268 -9.57 11.17 16.16
N ASP A 269 -9.38 12.34 15.56
CA ASP A 269 -8.04 12.86 15.26
C ASP A 269 -7.21 12.81 16.55
N VAL A 270 -5.92 12.45 16.43
CA VAL A 270 -5.01 12.50 17.58
C VAL A 270 -4.75 13.95 17.92
N GLU A 271 -5.07 14.32 19.16
CA GLU A 271 -4.93 15.70 19.64
C GLU A 271 -3.74 15.77 20.63
N ILE A 272 -3.20 16.99 20.78
CA ILE A 272 -2.19 17.29 21.81
C ILE A 272 -2.77 16.98 23.18
N GLY A 273 -2.01 16.32 24.04
CA GLY A 273 -2.43 15.84 25.35
C GLY A 273 -3.01 14.41 25.35
N THR A 274 -3.23 13.80 24.18
CA THR A 274 -3.64 12.40 24.09
C THR A 274 -2.51 11.47 24.53
N VAL A 275 -2.82 10.44 25.32
CA VAL A 275 -1.89 9.34 25.63
C VAL A 275 -2.22 8.15 24.74
N LEU A 276 -1.38 7.91 23.72
CA LEU A 276 -1.54 6.82 22.77
C LEU A 276 -1.02 5.51 23.38
N ASP A 277 -1.86 4.46 23.35
CA ASP A 277 -1.59 3.12 23.86
C ASP A 277 -1.09 3.05 25.33
N GLY A 278 -1.41 4.10 26.12
CA GLY A 278 -0.93 4.21 27.50
C GLY A 278 0.59 4.44 27.61
N GLN A 279 1.27 4.67 26.52
CA GLN A 279 2.72 4.78 26.45
C GLN A 279 3.20 6.15 25.93
N PHE A 280 2.57 6.73 24.93
CA PHE A 280 3.08 7.94 24.28
C PHE A 280 2.16 9.13 24.54
N GLU A 281 2.64 10.10 25.33
CA GLU A 281 1.95 11.38 25.54
C GLU A 281 2.29 12.35 24.40
N ILE A 282 1.28 12.73 23.63
CA ILE A 282 1.43 13.66 22.50
C ILE A 282 1.60 15.09 23.03
N THR A 283 2.72 15.72 22.70
CA THR A 283 3.01 17.08 23.19
C THR A 283 2.83 18.17 22.14
N ASP A 284 3.19 17.89 20.88
CA ASP A 284 3.16 18.87 19.80
C ASP A 284 2.87 18.20 18.45
N LEU A 285 2.30 18.97 17.50
CA LEU A 285 2.20 18.58 16.09
C LEU A 285 3.41 19.18 15.35
N ILE A 286 4.33 18.32 14.86
CA ILE A 286 5.52 18.74 14.11
C ILE A 286 5.15 19.09 12.66
N SER A 287 4.42 18.19 11.99
CA SER A 287 4.02 18.42 10.59
C SER A 287 2.74 17.67 10.22
N ARG A 288 2.06 18.19 9.20
CA ARG A 288 0.87 17.56 8.62
C ARG A 288 1.00 17.53 7.10
N SER A 289 0.92 16.35 6.52
CA SER A 289 0.89 16.13 5.08
C SER A 289 -0.48 15.60 4.65
N GLY A 290 -0.70 15.40 3.34
CA GLY A 290 -1.92 14.76 2.83
C GLY A 290 -2.06 13.29 3.22
N MET A 291 -1.00 12.64 3.72
CA MET A 291 -0.95 11.20 4.00
C MET A 291 -0.72 10.87 5.48
N ALA A 292 -0.04 11.72 6.24
CA ALA A 292 0.30 11.47 7.63
C ALA A 292 0.47 12.76 8.44
N GLN A 293 0.39 12.63 9.75
CA GLN A 293 0.76 13.63 10.74
C GLN A 293 1.98 13.13 11.50
N ILE A 294 2.90 14.02 11.83
CA ILE A 294 4.06 13.72 12.67
C ILE A 294 3.91 14.51 13.96
N PHE A 295 3.90 13.81 15.08
CA PHE A 295 3.79 14.39 16.42
C PHE A 295 5.09 14.23 17.18
N ARG A 296 5.38 15.21 18.04
CA ARG A 296 6.32 15.04 19.15
C ARG A 296 5.58 14.39 20.30
N ALA A 297 6.19 13.39 20.91
CA ALA A 297 5.61 12.68 22.06
C ALA A 297 6.66 12.34 23.10
N ILE A 298 6.21 12.12 24.34
CA ILE A 298 7.04 11.60 25.42
C ILE A 298 6.70 10.13 25.61
N ASP A 299 7.67 9.24 25.45
CA ASP A 299 7.52 7.83 25.87
C ASP A 299 7.49 7.77 27.40
N LEU A 300 6.33 7.51 27.96
CA LEU A 300 6.10 7.48 29.42
C LEU A 300 6.87 6.36 30.13
N VAL A 301 7.33 5.33 29.39
CA VAL A 301 8.14 4.23 29.93
C VAL A 301 9.60 4.61 30.00
N THR A 302 10.17 5.13 28.90
CA THR A 302 11.61 5.48 28.84
C THR A 302 11.91 6.91 29.23
N LYS A 303 10.88 7.77 29.32
CA LYS A 303 10.97 9.24 29.51
C LYS A 303 11.69 9.97 28.39
N ASN A 304 11.95 9.30 27.26
CA ASN A 304 12.59 9.92 26.11
C ASN A 304 11.55 10.65 25.23
N VAL A 305 12.01 11.70 24.57
CA VAL A 305 11.23 12.36 23.51
C VAL A 305 11.37 11.54 22.23
N VAL A 306 10.24 11.29 21.56
CA VAL A 306 10.15 10.55 20.31
C VAL A 306 9.29 11.31 19.29
N ALA A 307 9.43 11.00 18.02
CA ALA A 307 8.50 11.41 16.98
C ALA A 307 7.58 10.25 16.62
N LEU A 308 6.28 10.53 16.51
CA LEU A 308 5.28 9.54 16.05
C LEU A 308 4.72 9.97 14.70
N LYS A 309 4.93 9.15 13.67
CA LYS A 309 4.32 9.35 12.34
C LYS A 309 3.03 8.54 12.29
N ILE A 310 1.89 9.22 12.21
CA ILE A 310 0.55 8.64 12.26
C ILE A 310 -0.13 8.87 10.90
N PRO A 311 -0.54 7.82 10.17
CA PRO A 311 -1.26 7.99 8.90
C PRO A 311 -2.63 8.63 9.14
N LEU A 312 -3.10 9.45 8.19
CA LEU A 312 -4.44 10.03 8.25
C LEU A 312 -5.51 8.95 8.03
N MET A 313 -6.68 9.10 8.69
CA MET A 313 -7.77 8.12 8.67
C MET A 313 -8.20 7.68 7.25
N LYS A 314 -8.11 8.56 6.24
CA LYS A 314 -8.37 8.20 4.84
C LYS A 314 -7.35 7.19 4.29
N PHE A 315 -6.19 7.12 4.91
CA PHE A 315 -5.12 6.20 4.55
C PHE A 315 -5.26 4.85 5.26
N GLU A 316 -5.92 4.81 6.41
CA GLU A 316 -6.20 3.57 7.15
C GLU A 316 -7.16 2.64 6.37
N SER A 317 -7.98 3.19 5.48
CA SER A 317 -8.84 2.41 4.57
C SER A 317 -8.15 1.98 3.26
N ASP A 318 -6.93 2.49 2.98
CA ASP A 318 -6.12 2.11 1.82
C ASP A 318 -5.09 1.04 2.20
N MET A 319 -5.39 -0.20 1.89
CA MET A 319 -4.51 -1.36 2.13
C MET A 319 -3.14 -1.23 1.48
N ALA A 320 -3.05 -0.62 0.30
CA ALA A 320 -1.76 -0.39 -0.34
C ALA A 320 -0.93 0.62 0.47
N GLY A 321 -1.59 1.59 1.09
CA GLY A 321 -0.99 2.54 2.04
C GLY A 321 -0.53 1.85 3.32
N PHE A 322 -1.38 1.00 3.90
CA PHE A 322 -1.06 0.27 5.12
C PHE A 322 0.13 -0.69 4.94
N THR A 323 0.13 -1.50 3.87
CA THR A 323 1.25 -2.40 3.56
C THR A 323 2.56 -1.64 3.35
N ARG A 324 2.50 -0.44 2.77
CA ARG A 324 3.67 0.44 2.61
C ARG A 324 4.17 0.94 3.96
N PHE A 325 3.26 1.32 4.83
CA PHE A 325 3.55 1.81 6.18
C PHE A 325 4.18 0.71 7.07
N GLU A 326 3.63 -0.51 7.06
CA GLU A 326 4.23 -1.66 7.75
C GLU A 326 5.62 -2.00 7.20
N ARG A 327 5.81 -1.91 5.88
CA ARG A 327 7.11 -2.15 5.27
C ARG A 327 8.12 -1.06 5.62
N GLU A 328 7.70 0.19 5.74
CA GLU A 328 8.51 1.30 6.24
C GLU A 328 8.97 1.03 7.67
N GLU A 329 8.10 0.52 8.55
CA GLU A 329 8.43 0.10 9.90
C GLU A 329 9.47 -1.04 9.90
N GLN A 330 9.22 -2.11 9.15
CA GLN A 330 10.11 -3.27 9.10
C GLN A 330 11.52 -2.91 8.63
N ILE A 331 11.62 -2.12 7.57
CA ILE A 331 12.91 -1.68 7.05
C ILE A 331 13.56 -0.66 7.99
N GLY A 332 12.82 0.35 8.42
CA GLY A 332 13.36 1.40 9.30
C GLY A 332 13.89 0.86 10.63
N THR A 333 13.19 -0.11 11.22
CA THR A 333 13.64 -0.76 12.47
C THR A 333 14.83 -1.71 12.28
N SER A 334 15.08 -2.20 11.05
CA SER A 334 16.24 -3.04 10.73
C SER A 334 17.52 -2.24 10.44
N LEU A 335 17.40 -0.95 10.11
CA LEU A 335 18.54 -0.09 9.81
C LEU A 335 19.10 0.55 11.10
N ASN A 336 20.43 0.50 11.24
CA ASN A 336 21.13 1.12 12.38
C ASN A 336 22.42 1.78 11.90
N HIS A 337 22.34 3.07 11.61
CA HIS A 337 23.47 3.86 11.10
C HIS A 337 23.37 5.31 11.60
N PRO A 338 24.48 5.99 11.98
CA PRO A 338 24.44 7.34 12.55
C PRO A 338 23.89 8.43 11.62
N CYS A 339 23.86 8.20 10.31
CA CYS A 339 23.30 9.14 9.33
C CYS A 339 21.90 8.70 8.81
N ILE A 340 21.24 7.74 9.45
CA ILE A 340 19.90 7.27 9.10
C ILE A 340 18.97 7.48 10.30
N LEU A 341 17.77 7.98 10.06
CA LEU A 341 16.74 8.15 11.09
C LEU A 341 16.48 6.83 11.81
N LYS A 342 16.68 6.84 13.13
CA LYS A 342 16.46 5.66 13.95
C LYS A 342 14.97 5.43 14.18
N MET A 343 14.50 4.23 13.87
CA MET A 343 13.15 3.79 14.15
C MET A 343 13.15 2.73 15.26
N TYR A 344 12.12 2.77 16.08
CA TYR A 344 11.98 1.87 17.22
C TYR A 344 10.83 0.90 17.00
N PRO A 345 11.01 -0.40 17.32
CA PRO A 345 9.90 -1.34 17.30
C PRO A 345 8.89 -1.03 18.40
N ALA A 346 7.61 -1.27 18.14
CA ALA A 346 6.59 -1.17 19.17
C ALA A 346 6.80 -2.24 20.24
N ARG A 347 6.67 -1.85 21.52
CA ARG A 347 6.76 -2.76 22.67
C ARG A 347 5.42 -3.40 23.02
N LEU A 348 4.33 -2.72 22.68
CA LEU A 348 2.95 -3.16 22.92
C LEU A 348 2.20 -3.26 21.59
N ALA A 349 1.08 -3.96 21.60
CA ALA A 349 0.16 -3.97 20.47
C ALA A 349 -0.38 -2.55 20.24
N LYS A 350 -0.26 -2.06 19.01
CA LYS A 350 -0.72 -0.73 18.63
C LYS A 350 -2.25 -0.72 18.48
N SER A 351 -2.92 0.27 19.04
CA SER A 351 -4.36 0.51 18.84
C SER A 351 -4.66 1.03 17.42
N ARG A 352 -3.69 1.66 16.79
CA ARG A 352 -3.73 2.20 15.43
C ARG A 352 -2.34 2.15 14.80
N PRO A 353 -2.21 2.28 13.45
CA PRO A 353 -0.90 2.38 12.82
C PRO A 353 -0.15 3.65 13.23
N TYR A 354 1.08 3.52 13.65
CA TYR A 354 2.05 4.63 13.82
C TYR A 354 3.47 4.10 13.79
N LEU A 355 4.42 4.93 13.36
CA LEU A 355 5.86 4.67 13.44
C LEU A 355 6.44 5.42 14.63
N ILE A 356 7.35 4.78 15.35
CA ILE A 356 8.08 5.38 16.48
C ILE A 356 9.49 5.69 15.99
N MET A 357 9.89 6.95 16.07
CA MET A 357 11.18 7.41 15.53
C MET A 357 11.91 8.25 16.57
N GLU A 358 13.23 8.39 16.46
CA GLU A 358 13.96 9.41 17.18
C GLU A 358 13.41 10.81 16.86
N TYR A 359 13.32 11.65 17.86
CA TYR A 359 12.99 13.06 17.66
C TYR A 359 14.25 13.82 17.28
N LEU A 360 14.22 14.51 16.16
CA LEU A 360 15.34 15.28 15.63
C LEU A 360 15.12 16.78 15.82
N GLU A 361 16.12 17.47 16.33
CA GLU A 361 16.15 18.93 16.40
C GLU A 361 17.09 19.47 15.32
N GLY A 362 16.57 20.30 14.41
CA GLY A 362 17.34 20.83 13.30
C GLY A 362 16.43 21.38 12.19
N GLN A 363 16.96 21.45 10.99
CA GLN A 363 16.26 21.86 9.78
C GLN A 363 16.51 20.88 8.65
N THR A 364 15.58 20.80 7.70
CA THR A 364 15.79 19.99 6.48
C THR A 364 16.90 20.61 5.62
N LEU A 365 17.54 19.80 4.78
CA LEU A 365 18.50 20.32 3.80
C LEU A 365 17.83 21.30 2.83
N ASP A 366 16.53 21.12 2.53
CA ASP A 366 15.75 22.06 1.74
C ASP A 366 15.68 23.45 2.38
N GLU A 367 15.34 23.51 3.67
CA GLU A 367 15.30 24.76 4.45
C GLU A 367 16.69 25.40 4.56
N LEU A 368 17.74 24.60 4.78
CA LEU A 368 19.10 25.10 4.80
C LEU A 368 19.49 25.70 3.44
N MET A 369 19.19 25.03 2.35
CA MET A 369 19.47 25.49 1.00
C MET A 369 18.71 26.77 0.65
N GLN A 370 17.46 26.93 1.10
CA GLN A 370 16.70 28.18 0.88
C GLN A 370 17.41 29.41 1.47
N ASN A 371 18.12 29.22 2.59
CA ASN A 371 18.86 30.29 3.27
C ASN A 371 20.32 30.45 2.76
N MET A 372 20.84 29.47 2.02
CA MET A 372 22.24 29.41 1.57
C MET A 372 22.34 28.88 0.14
N LYS A 373 21.94 29.68 -0.85
CA LYS A 373 22.01 29.33 -2.28
C LYS A 373 22.90 30.34 -3.04
N PRO A 374 23.93 29.87 -3.78
CA PRO A 374 24.55 28.56 -3.74
C PRO A 374 25.32 28.30 -2.45
N MET A 375 25.35 27.03 -2.03
CA MET A 375 26.14 26.62 -0.87
C MET A 375 27.66 26.62 -1.21
N PRO A 376 28.55 26.96 -0.27
CA PRO A 376 30.00 26.80 -0.48
C PRO A 376 30.35 25.33 -0.80
N GLU A 377 31.22 25.12 -1.79
CA GLU A 377 31.62 23.79 -2.24
C GLU A 377 32.06 22.85 -1.11
N PRO A 378 32.92 23.28 -0.12
CA PRO A 378 33.33 22.39 0.96
C PRO A 378 32.19 21.89 1.83
N ASP A 379 31.14 22.72 2.06
CA ASP A 379 29.97 22.35 2.85
C ASP A 379 29.09 21.37 2.08
N ALA A 380 28.86 21.62 0.80
CA ALA A 380 28.11 20.73 -0.08
C ALA A 380 28.77 19.35 -0.19
N VAL A 381 30.08 19.31 -0.33
CA VAL A 381 30.90 18.09 -0.37
C VAL A 381 30.80 17.31 0.94
N LYS A 382 30.98 18.00 2.08
CA LYS A 382 30.86 17.37 3.40
C LYS A 382 29.49 16.73 3.64
N ILE A 383 28.43 17.43 3.28
CA ILE A 383 27.05 16.90 3.38
C ILE A 383 26.88 15.67 2.46
N THR A 384 27.31 15.78 1.19
CA THR A 384 27.17 14.71 0.20
C THR A 384 27.96 13.46 0.59
N SER A 385 29.20 13.63 1.09
CA SER A 385 30.05 12.52 1.55
C SER A 385 29.37 11.73 2.69
N ARG A 386 28.72 12.43 3.65
CA ARG A 386 27.96 11.80 4.73
C ARG A 386 26.71 11.05 4.23
N ILE A 387 26.03 11.61 3.23
CA ILE A 387 24.90 10.93 2.59
C ILE A 387 25.36 9.66 1.85
N CYS A 388 26.51 9.72 1.13
CA CYS A 388 27.09 8.54 0.49
C CYS A 388 27.38 7.41 1.48
N GLU A 389 27.86 7.74 2.69
CA GLU A 389 28.13 6.78 3.76
C GLU A 389 26.85 6.03 4.17
N ALA A 390 25.76 6.78 4.39
CA ALA A 390 24.46 6.19 4.72
C ALA A 390 23.89 5.35 3.56
N LEU A 391 23.96 5.84 2.33
CA LEU A 391 23.49 5.11 1.15
C LEU A 391 24.28 3.81 0.94
N HIS A 392 25.62 3.85 1.11
CA HIS A 392 26.44 2.66 1.01
C HIS A 392 26.02 1.59 2.02
N TYR A 393 25.74 1.98 3.27
CA TYR A 393 25.22 1.09 4.29
C TYR A 393 23.84 0.51 3.88
N MET A 394 22.90 1.35 3.45
CA MET A 394 21.57 0.92 3.02
C MET A 394 21.62 -0.07 1.85
N HIS A 395 22.44 0.22 0.85
CA HIS A 395 22.63 -0.63 -0.32
C HIS A 395 23.24 -1.99 0.05
N GLY A 396 24.15 -2.03 1.02
CA GLY A 396 24.67 -3.26 1.62
C GLY A 396 23.58 -4.11 2.28
N GLN A 397 22.56 -3.47 2.87
CA GLN A 397 21.36 -4.13 3.42
C GLN A 397 20.28 -4.41 2.36
N LYS A 398 20.58 -4.24 1.08
CA LYS A 398 19.63 -4.40 -0.05
C LYS A 398 18.45 -3.44 -0.01
N VAL A 399 18.61 -2.30 0.64
CA VAL A 399 17.63 -1.21 0.72
C VAL A 399 18.05 -0.08 -0.20
N VAL A 400 17.20 0.28 -1.16
CA VAL A 400 17.37 1.41 -2.07
C VAL A 400 16.33 2.47 -1.69
N HIS A 401 16.74 3.72 -1.50
CA HIS A 401 15.89 4.81 -0.98
C HIS A 401 14.81 5.24 -1.98
N ARG A 402 15.17 5.49 -3.23
CA ARG A 402 14.29 5.84 -4.38
C ARG A 402 13.48 7.12 -4.31
N ASP A 403 13.54 7.84 -3.21
CA ASP A 403 12.91 9.16 -3.04
C ASP A 403 13.85 10.12 -2.29
N LEU A 404 15.14 10.05 -2.61
CA LEU A 404 16.13 10.95 -2.01
C LEU A 404 15.92 12.35 -2.56
N LYS A 405 15.74 13.32 -1.64
CA LYS A 405 15.52 14.73 -1.93
C LYS A 405 15.84 15.56 -0.69
N PRO A 406 16.11 16.88 -0.82
CA PRO A 406 16.49 17.72 0.30
C PRO A 406 15.51 17.70 1.48
N GLN A 407 14.21 17.58 1.23
CA GLN A 407 13.17 17.47 2.27
C GLN A 407 13.28 16.20 3.13
N ASN A 408 13.93 15.16 2.61
CA ASN A 408 14.12 13.88 3.30
C ASN A 408 15.50 13.76 3.97
N ILE A 409 16.24 14.87 4.08
CA ILE A 409 17.55 14.94 4.73
C ILE A 409 17.48 16.00 5.82
N MET A 410 17.67 15.59 7.08
CA MET A 410 17.72 16.48 8.24
C MET A 410 19.17 16.83 8.57
N ILE A 411 19.43 18.12 8.77
CA ILE A 411 20.65 18.63 9.36
C ILE A 411 20.34 18.99 10.81
N CYS A 412 20.85 18.21 11.74
CA CYS A 412 20.59 18.40 13.16
C CYS A 412 21.40 19.56 13.75
N ASN A 413 20.95 20.09 14.89
CA ASN A 413 21.63 21.21 15.59
C ASN A 413 23.07 20.88 16.03
N ASP A 414 23.39 19.60 16.21
CA ASP A 414 24.74 19.11 16.51
C ASP A 414 25.63 18.95 15.27
N GLY A 415 25.11 19.29 14.08
CA GLY A 415 25.79 19.14 12.79
C GLY A 415 25.75 17.72 12.22
N SER A 416 25.08 16.79 12.87
CA SER A 416 24.85 15.44 12.32
C SER A 416 23.76 15.46 11.25
N ILE A 417 23.80 14.44 10.36
CA ILE A 417 22.84 14.31 9.27
C ILE A 417 21.98 13.07 9.52
N ARG A 418 20.67 13.14 9.18
CA ARG A 418 19.77 11.99 9.17
C ARG A 418 19.01 11.92 7.85
N ILE A 419 19.11 10.78 7.16
CA ILE A 419 18.22 10.45 6.03
C ILE A 419 16.91 9.93 6.61
N MET A 420 15.80 10.50 6.14
CA MET A 420 14.44 10.22 6.59
C MET A 420 13.59 9.65 5.44
N ASP A 421 12.40 9.14 5.74
CA ASP A 421 11.34 8.78 4.79
C ASP A 421 11.82 7.90 3.63
N PHE A 422 12.11 6.63 3.92
CA PHE A 422 12.48 5.65 2.90
C PHE A 422 11.38 5.53 1.85
N GLY A 423 11.72 5.78 0.58
CA GLY A 423 10.79 5.82 -0.56
C GLY A 423 10.16 4.46 -0.94
N ILE A 424 9.97 3.58 0.04
CA ILE A 424 9.37 2.24 -0.10
C ILE A 424 7.97 2.34 -0.70
N ALA A 425 7.28 3.43 -0.40
CA ALA A 425 5.96 3.74 -0.91
C ALA A 425 5.91 3.91 -2.45
N LYS A 426 6.95 4.50 -3.06
CA LYS A 426 7.00 4.73 -4.51
C LYS A 426 7.39 3.49 -5.31
N ALA A 427 8.10 2.53 -4.72
CA ALA A 427 8.53 1.32 -5.41
C ALA A 427 7.39 0.41 -5.91
N ALA A 428 6.21 0.49 -5.29
CA ALA A 428 5.03 -0.27 -5.71
C ALA A 428 4.20 0.43 -6.80
N GLN A 429 4.31 1.77 -6.93
CA GLN A 429 3.60 2.54 -7.96
C GLN A 429 4.34 2.58 -9.31
N SER A 430 5.62 2.19 -9.36
CA SER A 430 6.45 2.28 -10.58
C SER A 430 6.01 1.35 -11.73
N ARG A 431 4.92 0.58 -11.58
CA ARG A 431 4.41 -0.27 -12.67
C ARG A 431 3.61 0.46 -13.76
N ARG A 432 3.17 1.69 -13.56
CA ARG A 432 2.58 2.54 -14.62
C ARG A 432 2.63 4.03 -14.21
N LEU A 433 3.75 4.68 -14.34
CA LEU A 433 3.77 6.09 -14.68
C LEU A 433 3.39 6.20 -16.18
N THR A 434 2.14 5.86 -16.51
CA THR A 434 1.55 6.35 -17.73
C THR A 434 1.31 7.83 -17.53
N PHE A 435 1.64 8.65 -18.53
CA PHE A 435 1.49 10.11 -18.58
C PHE A 435 0.12 10.67 -18.12
N VAL A 436 -0.85 9.81 -17.86
CA VAL A 436 -2.24 10.15 -17.47
C VAL A 436 -2.47 10.17 -15.96
N GLY A 437 -1.52 9.72 -15.13
CA GLY A 437 -1.71 9.53 -13.68
C GLY A 437 -0.92 10.46 -12.75
N PHE A 438 -0.29 11.52 -13.28
CA PHE A 438 0.45 12.47 -12.44
C PHE A 438 -0.52 13.45 -11.78
N THR A 439 -0.77 13.28 -10.48
CA THR A 439 -1.49 14.29 -9.69
C THR A 439 -0.49 15.24 -9.03
N PRO A 440 -0.80 16.53 -8.85
CA PRO A 440 0.06 17.50 -8.15
C PRO A 440 0.49 17.08 -6.74
N SER A 441 -0.20 16.09 -6.14
CA SER A 441 0.11 15.52 -4.83
C SER A 441 1.28 14.52 -4.82
N MET A 442 1.87 14.18 -5.99
CA MET A 442 2.95 13.19 -6.09
C MET A 442 4.37 13.73 -5.82
N GLY A 443 4.51 14.98 -5.42
CA GLY A 443 5.80 15.65 -5.17
C GLY A 443 6.52 16.05 -6.47
N THR A 444 7.46 16.97 -6.35
CA THR A 444 8.21 17.54 -7.47
C THR A 444 9.19 16.50 -8.03
N PRO A 445 9.23 16.26 -9.36
CA PRO A 445 10.07 15.24 -9.96
C PRO A 445 11.55 15.62 -10.06
N ASP A 446 12.01 16.69 -9.37
CA ASP A 446 13.28 17.36 -9.61
C ASP A 446 14.52 16.48 -9.33
N TYR A 447 14.38 15.45 -8.51
CA TYR A 447 15.50 14.55 -8.13
C TYR A 447 15.32 13.13 -8.66
N MET A 448 14.23 12.86 -9.39
CA MET A 448 13.92 11.53 -9.91
C MET A 448 14.90 11.09 -11.00
N ALA A 449 15.41 9.89 -10.95
CA ALA A 449 16.34 9.38 -11.97
C ALA A 449 15.62 9.07 -13.32
N PRO A 450 16.34 9.15 -14.47
CA PRO A 450 15.75 8.90 -15.80
C PRO A 450 15.05 7.55 -15.95
N GLU A 451 15.59 6.50 -15.34
CA GLU A 451 14.96 5.16 -15.33
C GLU A 451 13.64 5.13 -14.56
N GLN A 452 13.51 5.91 -13.49
CA GLN A 452 12.24 6.04 -12.75
C GLN A 452 11.19 6.76 -13.59
N VAL A 453 11.58 7.82 -14.32
CA VAL A 453 10.69 8.51 -15.27
C VAL A 453 10.18 7.54 -16.35
N LYS A 454 11.04 6.59 -16.78
CA LYS A 454 10.68 5.53 -17.74
C LYS A 454 9.86 4.38 -17.11
N GLY A 455 9.43 4.51 -15.84
CA GLY A 455 8.66 3.50 -15.13
C GLY A 455 9.46 2.27 -14.70
N LYS A 456 10.78 2.31 -14.74
CA LYS A 456 11.65 1.24 -14.25
C LYS A 456 11.91 1.42 -12.75
N ARG A 457 12.01 0.30 -12.03
CA ARG A 457 12.24 0.33 -10.58
C ARG A 457 13.61 0.94 -10.19
N GLY A 458 14.63 0.74 -11.02
CA GLY A 458 16.00 1.12 -10.74
C GLY A 458 16.67 0.32 -9.61
N ASP A 459 17.97 0.42 -9.52
CA ASP A 459 18.84 -0.16 -8.47
C ASP A 459 19.44 0.94 -7.59
N GLU A 460 20.53 0.63 -6.85
CA GLU A 460 21.24 1.57 -5.99
C GLU A 460 21.77 2.82 -6.73
N ARG A 461 22.03 2.74 -8.04
CA ARG A 461 22.50 3.86 -8.85
C ARG A 461 21.43 4.92 -9.11
N THR A 462 20.17 4.59 -8.82
CA THR A 462 19.06 5.56 -8.78
C THR A 462 19.27 6.59 -7.67
N ASP A 463 19.70 6.14 -6.48
CA ASP A 463 19.99 7.04 -5.35
C ASP A 463 21.21 7.91 -5.62
N ILE A 464 22.21 7.38 -6.35
CA ILE A 464 23.40 8.14 -6.78
C ILE A 464 23.00 9.30 -7.70
N TYR A 465 22.11 9.06 -8.66
CA TYR A 465 21.60 10.12 -9.51
C TYR A 465 20.85 11.19 -8.70
N SER A 466 19.97 10.79 -7.80
CA SER A 466 19.23 11.71 -6.94
C SER A 466 20.16 12.54 -6.06
N LEU A 467 21.21 11.91 -5.52
CA LEU A 467 22.25 12.61 -4.75
C LEU A 467 23.06 13.57 -5.61
N GLY A 468 23.37 13.19 -6.86
CA GLY A 468 24.01 14.09 -7.82
C GLY A 468 23.16 15.32 -8.15
N ALA A 469 21.84 15.15 -8.25
CA ALA A 469 20.90 16.26 -8.46
C ALA A 469 20.85 17.20 -7.24
N ILE A 470 20.91 16.65 -6.03
CA ILE A 470 21.00 17.43 -4.78
C ILE A 470 22.33 18.21 -4.71
N LEU A 471 23.46 17.55 -5.01
CA LEU A 471 24.77 18.19 -5.04
C LEU A 471 24.85 19.31 -6.09
N TYR A 472 24.29 19.06 -7.27
CA TYR A 472 24.17 20.09 -8.32
C TYR A 472 23.42 21.33 -7.77
N GLU A 473 22.26 21.13 -7.15
CA GLU A 473 21.46 22.24 -6.63
C GLU A 473 22.15 22.96 -5.46
N MET A 474 22.78 22.24 -4.53
CA MET A 474 23.59 22.86 -3.47
C MET A 474 24.67 23.78 -4.05
N CYS A 475 25.38 23.31 -5.08
CA CYS A 475 26.49 24.01 -5.67
C CYS A 475 26.12 25.16 -6.61
N THR A 476 24.96 25.09 -7.28
CA THR A 476 24.54 26.06 -8.30
C THR A 476 23.41 26.96 -7.85
N GLY A 477 22.60 26.53 -6.87
CA GLY A 477 21.38 27.20 -6.43
C GLY A 477 20.13 26.89 -7.29
N SER A 478 20.27 26.07 -8.35
CA SER A 478 19.20 25.65 -9.25
C SER A 478 19.18 24.15 -9.42
N THR A 479 18.01 23.56 -9.67
CA THR A 479 17.91 22.13 -10.01
C THR A 479 18.52 21.84 -11.38
N PRO A 480 18.99 20.61 -11.66
CA PRO A 480 19.63 20.28 -12.94
C PRO A 480 18.74 20.50 -14.17
N PHE A 481 17.43 20.41 -14.00
CA PHE A 481 16.44 20.60 -15.05
C PHE A 481 15.30 21.46 -14.53
N GLU A 482 14.95 22.50 -15.28
CA GLU A 482 13.86 23.41 -15.01
C GLU A 482 12.85 23.38 -16.16
N GLY A 483 11.59 23.72 -15.87
CA GLY A 483 10.55 23.77 -16.90
C GLY A 483 9.18 24.19 -16.35
N GLU A 484 8.31 24.65 -17.26
CA GLU A 484 6.97 25.16 -16.94
C GLU A 484 6.01 24.08 -16.37
N SER A 485 6.36 22.81 -16.51
CA SER A 485 5.55 21.71 -15.99
C SER A 485 6.41 20.51 -15.60
N PRO A 486 5.93 19.66 -14.68
CA PRO A 486 6.60 18.41 -14.34
C PRO A 486 6.96 17.52 -15.55
N TYR A 487 6.12 17.56 -16.59
CA TYR A 487 6.35 16.79 -17.83
C TYR A 487 7.55 17.30 -18.62
N VAL A 488 7.74 18.62 -18.68
CA VAL A 488 8.90 19.25 -19.35
C VAL A 488 10.17 18.86 -18.62
N ILE A 489 10.17 18.93 -17.29
CA ILE A 489 11.32 18.56 -16.44
C ILE A 489 11.66 17.07 -16.63
N MET A 490 10.65 16.17 -16.58
CA MET A 490 10.85 14.73 -16.79
C MET A 490 11.37 14.41 -18.19
N ASN A 491 10.84 15.06 -19.23
CA ASN A 491 11.31 14.88 -20.60
C ASN A 491 12.75 15.35 -20.77
N ALA A 492 13.09 16.54 -20.26
CA ALA A 492 14.42 17.09 -20.32
C ALA A 492 15.47 16.12 -19.74
N ARG A 493 15.16 15.53 -18.59
CA ARG A 493 16.01 14.56 -17.88
C ARG A 493 16.24 13.26 -18.65
N VAL A 494 15.25 12.82 -19.43
CA VAL A 494 15.35 11.59 -20.23
C VAL A 494 16.09 11.83 -21.55
N THR A 495 15.98 13.03 -22.11
CA THR A 495 16.44 13.32 -23.48
C THR A 495 17.73 14.14 -23.56
N GLY A 496 18.16 14.79 -22.48
CA GLY A 496 19.34 15.64 -22.46
C GLY A 496 20.08 15.63 -21.13
N ASP A 497 21.09 16.47 -21.07
CA ASP A 497 21.98 16.65 -19.93
C ASP A 497 21.73 18.03 -19.31
N PRO A 498 22.09 18.26 -18.02
CA PRO A 498 21.92 19.54 -17.37
C PRO A 498 22.88 20.59 -17.93
N VAL A 499 22.67 21.85 -17.59
CA VAL A 499 23.65 22.90 -17.82
C VAL A 499 24.91 22.60 -17.00
N ALA A 500 26.10 22.83 -17.57
CA ALA A 500 27.35 22.61 -16.83
C ALA A 500 27.37 23.44 -15.54
N PRO A 501 27.64 22.84 -14.36
CA PRO A 501 27.60 23.53 -13.06
C PRO A 501 28.40 24.81 -13.02
N ARG A 502 29.60 24.81 -13.59
CA ARG A 502 30.49 25.97 -13.63
C ARG A 502 30.01 27.11 -14.53
N LYS A 503 29.05 26.87 -15.43
CA LYS A 503 28.39 27.97 -16.16
C LYS A 503 27.44 28.76 -15.25
N LEU A 504 26.88 28.14 -14.21
CA LEU A 504 26.00 28.78 -13.24
C LEU A 504 26.78 29.32 -12.05
N ASN A 505 27.82 28.62 -11.60
CA ASN A 505 28.69 29.04 -10.48
C ASN A 505 30.15 28.85 -10.84
N HIS A 506 30.81 29.95 -11.29
CA HIS A 506 32.21 29.96 -11.71
C HIS A 506 33.21 29.70 -10.57
N LYS A 507 32.78 29.72 -9.31
CA LYS A 507 33.60 29.45 -8.13
C LYS A 507 33.85 27.95 -7.91
N LEU A 508 33.08 27.09 -8.56
CA LEU A 508 33.24 25.64 -8.43
C LEU A 508 34.55 25.16 -9.07
N THR A 509 35.16 24.18 -8.44
CA THR A 509 36.34 23.52 -9.00
C THR A 509 35.95 22.64 -10.20
N PRO A 510 36.87 22.40 -11.17
CA PRO A 510 36.61 21.44 -12.25
C PRO A 510 36.33 20.02 -11.72
N VAL A 511 36.88 19.67 -10.57
CA VAL A 511 36.75 18.36 -9.94
C VAL A 511 35.31 18.13 -9.49
N ILE A 512 34.71 19.09 -8.77
CA ILE A 512 33.33 18.92 -8.31
C ILE A 512 32.35 18.95 -9.48
N GLU A 513 32.59 19.72 -10.55
CA GLU A 513 31.79 19.66 -11.77
C GLU A 513 31.81 18.25 -12.39
N GLU A 514 33.00 17.62 -12.46
CA GLU A 514 33.18 16.27 -12.98
C GLU A 514 32.40 15.25 -12.15
N ILE A 515 32.50 15.30 -10.81
CA ILE A 515 31.76 14.41 -9.88
C ILE A 515 30.26 14.57 -10.05
N ILE A 516 29.75 15.80 -10.11
CA ILE A 516 28.34 16.11 -10.31
C ILE A 516 27.85 15.49 -11.64
N LEU A 517 28.55 15.77 -12.73
CA LEU A 517 28.15 15.30 -14.06
C LEU A 517 28.26 13.77 -14.19
N HIS A 518 29.25 13.14 -13.56
CA HIS A 518 29.37 11.68 -13.51
C HIS A 518 28.18 11.03 -12.79
N SER A 519 27.74 11.60 -11.67
CA SER A 519 26.55 11.09 -10.96
C SER A 519 25.25 11.28 -11.73
N LEU A 520 25.16 12.31 -12.59
CA LEU A 520 23.98 12.66 -13.40
C LEU A 520 23.94 12.00 -14.78
N GLU A 521 24.82 11.06 -15.09
CA GLU A 521 24.77 10.29 -16.32
C GLU A 521 23.39 9.63 -16.53
N ARG A 522 22.85 9.76 -17.74
CA ARG A 522 21.49 9.23 -18.06
C ARG A 522 21.44 7.71 -18.01
N ASN A 523 22.53 7.05 -18.45
CA ASN A 523 22.66 5.59 -18.37
C ASN A 523 23.21 5.21 -16.98
N PRO A 524 22.49 4.41 -16.18
CA PRO A 524 22.99 3.95 -14.88
C PRO A 524 24.38 3.27 -14.95
N ASP A 525 24.70 2.58 -16.05
CA ASP A 525 25.98 1.90 -16.21
C ASP A 525 27.17 2.85 -16.40
N GLN A 526 26.91 4.11 -16.67
CA GLN A 526 27.91 5.17 -16.81
C GLN A 526 28.06 6.04 -15.56
N ARG A 527 27.26 5.81 -14.52
CA ARG A 527 27.37 6.45 -13.21
C ARG A 527 28.40 5.75 -12.34
N TYR A 528 28.63 6.28 -11.15
CA TYR A 528 29.34 5.54 -10.10
C TYR A 528 28.70 4.17 -9.87
N ALA A 529 29.53 3.14 -9.76
CA ALA A 529 29.06 1.77 -9.50
C ALA A 529 28.46 1.62 -8.08
N SER A 530 28.84 2.49 -7.14
CA SER A 530 28.32 2.49 -5.77
C SER A 530 28.45 3.88 -5.12
N ALA A 531 27.68 4.12 -4.06
CA ALA A 531 27.82 5.33 -3.24
C ALA A 531 29.21 5.44 -2.59
N ALA A 532 29.87 4.32 -2.30
CA ALA A 532 31.25 4.32 -1.79
C ALA A 532 32.24 4.85 -2.83
N ALA A 533 32.06 4.54 -4.12
CA ALA A 533 32.92 5.06 -5.19
C ALA A 533 32.76 6.58 -5.33
N MET A 534 31.54 7.10 -5.29
CA MET A 534 31.28 8.55 -5.29
C MET A 534 31.88 9.21 -4.05
N LYS A 535 31.77 8.60 -2.87
CA LYS A 535 32.35 9.10 -1.62
C LYS A 535 33.87 9.22 -1.73
N ALA A 536 34.53 8.20 -2.29
CA ALA A 536 36.01 8.20 -2.41
C ALA A 536 36.51 9.42 -3.20
N GLU A 537 35.85 9.77 -4.31
CA GLU A 537 36.19 10.95 -5.10
C GLU A 537 35.85 12.29 -4.41
N LEU A 538 34.79 12.33 -3.61
CA LEU A 538 34.42 13.50 -2.80
C LEU A 538 35.45 13.77 -1.66
N ASP A 539 35.99 12.71 -1.07
CA ASP A 539 36.92 12.79 0.04
C ASP A 539 38.36 13.02 -0.43
N ASP A 540 38.70 12.62 -1.67
CA ASP A 540 40.04 12.77 -2.26
C ASP A 540 39.94 13.21 -3.72
N TYR A 541 40.12 14.49 -3.97
CA TYR A 541 40.07 15.10 -5.31
C TYR A 541 41.22 14.67 -6.23
N GLU A 542 42.31 14.12 -5.69
CA GLU A 542 43.49 13.72 -6.49
C GLU A 542 43.20 12.45 -7.32
N ILE A 543 42.24 11.62 -6.87
CA ILE A 543 41.86 10.40 -7.61
C ILE A 543 40.83 10.64 -8.73
N VAL A 544 40.32 11.88 -8.85
CA VAL A 544 39.26 12.19 -9.84
C VAL A 544 39.89 12.35 -11.22
N GLU A 545 39.44 11.50 -12.15
CA GLU A 545 39.80 11.62 -13.56
C GLU A 545 38.95 12.68 -14.25
N LEU A 546 39.57 13.79 -14.68
CA LEU A 546 38.86 14.83 -15.44
C LEU A 546 38.66 14.40 -16.88
N THR A 547 37.49 13.84 -17.17
CA THR A 547 37.13 13.39 -18.54
C THR A 547 36.51 14.49 -19.39
N ASN A 548 36.40 15.72 -18.86
CA ASN A 548 35.78 16.87 -19.51
C ASN A 548 34.33 16.65 -19.94
N ARG A 549 33.52 15.98 -19.10
CA ARG A 549 32.09 15.71 -19.35
C ARG A 549 31.33 16.98 -19.71
N SER A 550 31.66 18.10 -19.10
CA SER A 550 31.02 19.40 -19.38
C SER A 550 31.09 19.85 -20.85
N HIS A 551 32.06 19.35 -21.64
CA HIS A 551 32.20 19.66 -23.06
C HIS A 551 31.34 18.79 -23.97
N HIS A 552 30.79 17.68 -23.47
CA HIS A 552 30.02 16.69 -24.25
C HIS A 552 28.53 16.72 -23.92
N LEU A 553 28.06 17.67 -23.12
CA LEU A 553 26.68 17.78 -22.71
C LEU A 553 25.75 18.07 -23.91
N GLN A 554 24.66 17.33 -23.99
CA GLN A 554 23.64 17.46 -25.01
C GLN A 554 22.42 18.19 -24.44
N ALA A 555 22.02 19.28 -25.08
CA ALA A 555 20.81 19.98 -24.66
C ALA A 555 19.56 19.07 -24.75
N PRO A 556 18.64 19.16 -23.79
CA PRO A 556 17.39 18.41 -23.83
C PRO A 556 16.62 18.64 -25.13
N GLN A 557 16.10 17.56 -25.70
CA GLN A 557 15.27 17.68 -26.90
C GLN A 557 13.86 18.19 -26.52
N PRO A 558 13.30 19.11 -27.29
CA PRO A 558 11.93 19.56 -27.05
C PRO A 558 10.97 18.36 -27.06
N TRP A 559 10.00 18.38 -26.16
CA TRP A 559 8.93 17.39 -26.11
C TRP A 559 8.20 17.34 -27.44
N LYS A 560 8.49 16.35 -28.28
CA LYS A 560 7.71 16.01 -29.47
C LYS A 560 6.58 15.08 -29.04
N GLY A 561 5.60 15.61 -28.29
CA GLY A 561 4.42 14.86 -27.92
C GLY A 561 3.73 14.31 -29.16
N LYS A 562 3.74 13.00 -29.35
CA LYS A 562 2.86 12.28 -30.29
C LYS A 562 1.40 12.21 -29.78
N PHE A 563 1.00 13.15 -28.94
CA PHE A 563 -0.40 13.40 -28.64
C PHE A 563 -0.81 14.66 -29.41
N SER A 564 -1.26 14.43 -30.64
CA SER A 564 -2.19 15.36 -31.27
C SER A 564 -3.35 15.54 -30.28
N MET A 565 -3.45 16.68 -29.64
CA MET A 565 -4.59 17.07 -28.80
C MET A 565 -5.90 17.19 -29.61
N LEU A 566 -5.85 16.99 -30.92
CA LEU A 566 -6.99 17.04 -31.83
C LEU A 566 -8.14 16.07 -31.48
N PRO A 567 -7.92 14.81 -31.05
CA PRO A 567 -9.04 13.94 -30.67
C PRO A 567 -9.69 14.33 -29.33
N MET A 568 -8.95 14.95 -28.42
CA MET A 568 -9.48 15.33 -27.10
C MET A 568 -10.28 16.62 -27.17
N ILE A 569 -9.90 17.55 -28.03
CA ILE A 569 -10.66 18.80 -28.27
C ILE A 569 -11.94 18.49 -29.05
N LEU A 570 -11.93 17.54 -29.99
CA LEU A 570 -13.15 17.09 -30.70
C LEU A 570 -14.12 16.33 -29.78
N PHE A 571 -13.62 15.65 -28.74
CA PHE A 571 -14.48 14.96 -27.77
C PHE A 571 -15.17 15.92 -26.80
N PHE A 572 -14.57 17.08 -26.51
CA PHE A 572 -15.15 18.13 -25.65
C PHE A 572 -16.12 19.06 -26.41
N PHE A 573 -16.09 19.07 -27.75
CA PHE A 573 -17.03 19.87 -28.56
C PHE A 573 -18.17 19.05 -29.19
N LEU A 574 -18.18 17.71 -29.00
CA LEU A 574 -19.22 16.80 -29.51
C LEU A 574 -19.97 16.05 -28.38
N ALA A 575 -19.68 16.34 -27.12
CA ALA A 575 -20.45 15.95 -25.93
C ALA A 575 -21.06 17.26 -25.37
#